data_ccb99f1edd67b0d25aee49eecbb04dcb
#
_entry.id   ccb99f1edd67b0d25aee49eecbb04dcb
#
_cell.length_a   1.000
_cell.length_b   1.000
_cell.length_c   1.000
_cell.angle_alpha   90.00
_cell.angle_beta   90.00
_cell.angle_gamma   90.00
#
_symmetry.space_group_name_H-M   'P 1'
#
loop_
_entity.id
_entity.type
_entity.pdbx_description
1 polymer ?
#
loop_
_entity_poly.entity_id
_entity_poly.type
_entity_poly.pdbx_seq_one_letter_code
_entity_poly.pdbx_strand_id
1 'polypeptide(L)'
;MDFSLTQEQDLIRDAVAKVCEGYPDEYWAQKDADHEFPWDFYNAMSEAGWIGIAIPEAYGGSGRGITEASIVLEEVAASGAAMNGATPLHLSMFGMEPVVKFGSEEMKQKYLPAVARGELHVA
;
A
#
# COMPACT_ATOMS: atom_id res chain seq x y z
N MET A 1 -15.91 23.42 -6.62
CA MET A 1 -14.81 22.51 -6.35
C MET A 1 -15.33 21.10 -6.56
N ASP A 2 -14.71 20.31 -7.40
CA ASP A 2 -15.14 18.96 -7.72
C ASP A 2 -14.24 17.97 -6.95
N PHE A 3 -14.85 17.13 -6.12
CA PHE A 3 -14.18 16.08 -5.34
C PHE A 3 -14.45 14.67 -5.90
N SER A 4 -15.01 14.57 -7.11
CA SER A 4 -15.23 13.29 -7.74
C SER A 4 -13.90 12.64 -8.12
N LEU A 5 -13.84 11.32 -8.00
CA LEU A 5 -12.71 10.54 -8.46
C LEU A 5 -12.73 10.45 -10.00
N THR A 6 -11.56 10.31 -10.59
CA THR A 6 -11.45 9.94 -12.00
C THR A 6 -11.84 8.47 -12.18
N GLN A 7 -12.15 8.07 -13.41
CA GLN A 7 -12.45 6.67 -13.71
C GLN A 7 -11.32 5.72 -13.29
N GLU A 8 -10.06 6.13 -13.45
CA GLU A 8 -8.90 5.36 -13.02
C GLU A 8 -8.84 5.23 -11.49
N GLN A 9 -9.09 6.31 -10.77
CA GLN A 9 -9.13 6.31 -9.31
C GLN A 9 -10.26 5.43 -8.76
N ASP A 10 -11.44 5.44 -9.39
CA ASP A 10 -12.54 4.52 -9.07
C ASP A 10 -12.13 3.06 -9.28
N LEU A 11 -11.44 2.74 -10.38
CA LEU A 11 -10.94 1.39 -10.64
C LEU A 11 -9.90 0.93 -9.58
N ILE A 12 -9.03 1.83 -9.15
CA ILE A 12 -8.08 1.55 -8.06
C ILE A 12 -8.83 1.23 -6.78
N ARG A 13 -9.78 2.09 -6.39
CA ARG A 13 -10.60 1.87 -5.19
C ARG A 13 -11.31 0.51 -5.22
N ASP A 14 -11.98 0.20 -6.32
CA ASP A 14 -12.74 -1.05 -6.47
C ASP A 14 -11.82 -2.28 -6.45
N ALA A 15 -10.64 -2.19 -7.05
CA ALA A 15 -9.66 -3.27 -7.05
C ALA A 15 -9.07 -3.52 -5.64
N VAL A 16 -8.80 -2.47 -4.88
CA VAL A 16 -8.35 -2.58 -3.49
C VAL A 16 -9.45 -3.16 -2.60
N ALA A 17 -10.69 -2.69 -2.73
CA ALA A 17 -11.84 -3.22 -2.01
C ALA A 17 -11.97 -4.73 -2.22
N LYS A 18 -11.78 -5.19 -3.46
CA LYS A 18 -11.84 -6.61 -3.81
C LYS A 18 -10.74 -7.44 -3.13
N VAL A 19 -9.53 -6.93 -2.99
CA VAL A 19 -8.48 -7.60 -2.20
C VAL A 19 -8.92 -7.69 -0.73
N CYS A 20 -9.44 -6.59 -0.17
CA CYS A 20 -9.88 -6.53 1.22
C CYS A 20 -11.02 -7.50 1.54
N GLU A 21 -11.90 -7.82 0.60
CA GLU A 21 -12.98 -8.82 0.77
C GLU A 21 -12.45 -10.20 1.19
N GLY A 22 -11.21 -10.54 0.82
CA GLY A 22 -10.56 -11.78 1.22
C GLY A 22 -10.13 -11.83 2.70
N TYR A 23 -10.25 -10.70 3.43
CA TYR A 23 -9.77 -10.52 4.81
C TYR A 23 -10.87 -9.93 5.67
N PRO A 24 -11.87 -10.76 6.09
CA PRO A 24 -13.03 -10.31 6.85
C PRO A 24 -12.67 -9.93 8.29
N ASP A 25 -13.62 -9.37 9.02
CA ASP A 25 -13.43 -8.89 10.39
C ASP A 25 -12.87 -9.98 11.32
N GLU A 26 -13.25 -11.23 11.11
CA GLU A 26 -12.73 -12.37 11.89
C GLU A 26 -11.23 -12.57 11.71
N TYR A 27 -10.70 -12.33 10.49
CA TYR A 27 -9.26 -12.39 10.23
C TYR A 27 -8.51 -11.33 11.06
N TRP A 28 -9.02 -10.10 11.07
CA TRP A 28 -8.41 -9.00 11.81
C TRP A 28 -8.52 -9.18 13.32
N ALA A 29 -9.67 -9.65 13.81
CA ALA A 29 -9.86 -9.97 15.21
C ALA A 29 -8.89 -11.07 15.69
N GLN A 30 -8.65 -12.08 14.85
CA GLN A 30 -7.71 -13.15 15.18
C GLN A 30 -6.26 -12.64 15.22
N LYS A 31 -5.86 -11.82 14.23
CA LYS A 31 -4.51 -11.21 14.23
C LYS A 31 -4.26 -10.33 15.44
N ASP A 32 -5.27 -9.57 15.86
CA ASP A 32 -5.19 -8.74 17.07
C ASP A 32 -5.06 -9.60 18.34
N ALA A 33 -5.87 -10.64 18.46
CA ALA A 33 -5.83 -11.56 19.63
C ALA A 33 -4.49 -12.30 19.75
N ASP A 34 -3.91 -12.69 18.62
CA ASP A 34 -2.65 -13.44 18.59
C ASP A 34 -1.42 -12.52 18.60
N HIS A 35 -1.61 -11.21 18.52
CA HIS A 35 -0.53 -10.21 18.38
C HIS A 35 0.38 -10.49 17.18
N GLU A 36 -0.21 -10.92 16.06
CA GLU A 36 0.51 -11.28 14.85
C GLU A 36 0.42 -10.19 13.78
N PHE A 37 1.52 -10.01 13.06
CA PHE A 37 1.54 -9.16 11.87
C PHE A 37 0.71 -9.81 10.75
N PRO A 38 -0.11 -9.04 9.99
CA PRO A 38 -0.99 -9.58 8.96
C PRO A 38 -0.25 -9.89 7.65
N TRP A 39 0.67 -10.85 7.67
CA TRP A 39 1.52 -11.21 6.53
C TRP A 39 0.74 -11.58 5.28
N ASP A 40 -0.33 -12.37 5.42
CA ASP A 40 -1.12 -12.82 4.27
C ASP A 40 -1.73 -11.63 3.53
N PHE A 41 -2.31 -10.69 4.27
CA PHE A 41 -2.85 -9.44 3.72
C PHE A 41 -1.75 -8.58 3.10
N TYR A 42 -0.64 -8.37 3.81
CA TYR A 42 0.47 -7.56 3.32
C TYR A 42 1.05 -8.12 2.01
N ASN A 43 1.25 -9.42 1.94
CA ASN A 43 1.74 -10.09 0.74
C ASN A 43 0.74 -9.97 -0.42
N ALA A 44 -0.55 -10.13 -0.16
CA ALA A 44 -1.58 -9.95 -1.19
C ALA A 44 -1.59 -8.53 -1.75
N MET A 45 -1.44 -7.51 -0.89
CA MET A 45 -1.33 -6.11 -1.32
C MET A 45 -0.05 -5.85 -2.13
N SER A 46 1.05 -6.48 -1.73
CA SER A 46 2.33 -6.40 -2.46
C SER A 46 2.25 -7.06 -3.84
N GLU A 47 1.73 -8.26 -3.92
CA GLU A 47 1.57 -9.01 -5.17
C GLU A 47 0.65 -8.29 -6.15
N ALA A 48 -0.39 -7.62 -5.64
CA ALA A 48 -1.28 -6.78 -6.44
C ALA A 48 -0.65 -5.43 -6.86
N GLY A 49 0.55 -5.09 -6.35
CA GLY A 49 1.27 -3.87 -6.70
C GLY A 49 0.89 -2.63 -5.91
N TRP A 50 0.04 -2.75 -4.90
CA TRP A 50 -0.48 -1.59 -4.18
C TRP A 50 0.56 -0.92 -3.28
N ILE A 51 1.52 -1.65 -2.75
CA ILE A 51 2.60 -1.06 -1.93
C ILE A 51 3.49 -0.13 -2.76
N GLY A 52 3.75 -0.51 -4.01
CA GLY A 52 4.56 0.28 -4.94
C GLY A 52 3.80 1.33 -5.74
N ILE A 53 2.56 1.67 -5.38
CA ILE A 53 1.70 2.54 -6.21
C ILE A 53 2.33 3.91 -6.48
N ALA A 54 3.00 4.51 -5.50
CA ALA A 54 3.66 5.81 -5.61
C ALA A 54 5.16 5.72 -5.98
N ILE A 55 5.72 4.51 -6.06
CA ILE A 55 7.10 4.32 -6.50
C ILE A 55 7.17 4.45 -8.03
N PRO A 56 8.14 5.20 -8.58
CA PRO A 56 8.27 5.33 -10.02
C PRO A 56 8.43 4.00 -10.75
N GLU A 57 7.92 3.91 -11.98
CA GLU A 57 8.01 2.71 -12.82
C GLU A 57 9.46 2.24 -13.04
N ALA A 58 10.40 3.17 -13.14
CA ALA A 58 11.83 2.86 -13.27
C ALA A 58 12.38 2.01 -12.11
N TYR A 59 11.71 2.00 -10.96
CA TYR A 59 12.08 1.24 -9.75
C TYR A 59 11.06 0.16 -9.39
N GLY A 60 10.22 -0.23 -10.35
CA GLY A 60 9.28 -1.35 -10.18
C GLY A 60 7.94 -1.00 -9.56
N GLY A 61 7.63 0.29 -9.38
CA GLY A 61 6.32 0.76 -8.93
C GLY A 61 5.37 1.10 -10.08
N SER A 62 4.24 1.70 -9.75
CA SER A 62 3.21 2.10 -10.72
C SER A 62 3.29 3.57 -11.13
N GLY A 63 4.16 4.36 -10.51
CA GLY A 63 4.39 5.76 -10.84
C GLY A 63 3.18 6.67 -10.63
N ARG A 64 2.24 6.29 -9.75
CA ARG A 64 1.06 7.09 -9.43
C ARG A 64 1.39 8.13 -8.35
N GLY A 65 0.46 9.05 -8.16
CA GLY A 65 0.63 10.12 -7.20
C GLY A 65 0.17 9.77 -5.79
N ILE A 66 0.28 10.77 -4.93
CA ILE A 66 -0.13 10.67 -3.52
C ILE A 66 -1.65 10.51 -3.38
N THR A 67 -2.43 11.01 -4.32
CA THR A 67 -3.90 10.86 -4.32
C THR A 67 -4.26 9.38 -4.45
N GLU A 68 -3.67 8.67 -5.39
CA GLU A 68 -3.91 7.24 -5.60
C GLU A 68 -3.43 6.41 -4.40
N ALA A 69 -2.27 6.75 -3.82
CA ALA A 69 -1.79 6.12 -2.58
C ALA A 69 -2.77 6.34 -1.41
N SER A 70 -3.35 7.54 -1.31
CA SER A 70 -4.35 7.86 -0.28
C SER A 70 -5.64 7.07 -0.47
N ILE A 71 -6.11 6.89 -1.72
CA ILE A 71 -7.28 6.07 -2.04
C ILE A 71 -7.07 4.61 -1.59
N VAL A 72 -5.89 4.04 -1.85
CA VAL A 72 -5.55 2.69 -1.39
C VAL A 72 -5.66 2.59 0.13
N LEU A 73 -5.07 3.53 0.87
CA LEU A 73 -5.09 3.51 2.33
C LEU A 73 -6.47 3.75 2.92
N GLU A 74 -7.25 4.65 2.31
CA GLU A 74 -8.63 4.92 2.72
C GLU A 74 -9.49 3.67 2.59
N GLU A 75 -9.40 2.98 1.45
CA GLU A 75 -10.18 1.76 1.20
C GLU A 75 -9.78 0.62 2.16
N VAL A 76 -8.49 0.43 2.40
CA VAL A 76 -7.99 -0.54 3.38
C VAL A 76 -8.52 -0.21 4.78
N ALA A 77 -8.42 1.04 5.20
CA ALA A 77 -8.90 1.45 6.53
C ALA A 77 -10.41 1.27 6.70
N ALA A 78 -11.18 1.52 5.63
CA ALA A 78 -12.64 1.39 5.62
C ALA A 78 -13.11 -0.07 5.62
N SER A 79 -12.27 -1.02 5.21
CA SER A 79 -12.63 -2.43 5.04
C SER A 79 -12.73 -3.26 6.33
N GLY A 80 -12.54 -2.65 7.50
CA GLY A 80 -12.43 -3.38 8.77
C GLY A 80 -10.99 -3.70 9.18
N ALA A 81 -10.03 -3.61 8.28
CA ALA A 81 -8.60 -3.72 8.57
C ALA A 81 -8.11 -2.60 9.49
N ALA A 82 -8.76 -1.45 9.40
CA ALA A 82 -8.44 -0.26 10.18
C ALA A 82 -6.92 0.03 10.18
N MET A 83 -6.35 0.35 11.33
CA MET A 83 -4.91 0.63 11.45
C MET A 83 -4.04 -0.62 11.30
N ASN A 84 -4.54 -1.80 11.62
CA ASN A 84 -3.78 -3.04 11.48
C ASN A 84 -3.39 -3.35 10.03
N GLY A 85 -4.27 -3.05 9.08
CA GLY A 85 -3.99 -3.19 7.65
C GLY A 85 -3.33 -1.94 7.06
N ALA A 86 -3.78 -0.74 7.44
CA ALA A 86 -3.31 0.50 6.84
C ALA A 86 -1.88 0.87 7.25
N THR A 87 -1.49 0.67 8.52
CA THR A 87 -0.16 1.09 9.00
C THR A 87 1.00 0.46 8.25
N PRO A 88 1.05 -0.87 8.02
CA PRO A 88 2.14 -1.47 7.27
C PRO A 88 2.31 -0.91 5.86
N LEU A 89 1.20 -0.62 5.19
CA LEU A 89 1.20 -0.03 3.85
C LEU A 89 1.64 1.43 3.89
N HIS A 90 1.10 2.21 4.82
CA HIS A 90 1.42 3.62 5.01
C HIS A 90 2.92 3.84 5.23
N LEU A 91 3.55 3.07 6.11
CA LEU A 91 4.98 3.19 6.39
C LEU A 91 5.83 2.95 5.14
N SER A 92 5.46 1.97 4.32
CA SER A 92 6.16 1.70 3.06
C SER A 92 5.89 2.77 1.99
N MET A 93 4.65 3.21 1.81
CA MET A 93 4.27 4.21 0.80
C MET A 93 4.86 5.58 1.11
N PHE A 94 4.52 6.14 2.25
CA PHE A 94 4.93 7.51 2.61
C PHE A 94 6.33 7.59 3.21
N GLY A 95 6.79 6.53 3.88
CA GLY A 95 8.15 6.46 4.40
C GLY A 95 9.22 6.47 3.31
N MET A 96 8.90 6.00 2.11
CA MET A 96 9.83 5.99 0.98
C MET A 96 9.77 7.25 0.11
N GLU A 97 8.80 8.13 0.31
CA GLU A 97 8.67 9.36 -0.47
C GLU A 97 9.91 10.27 -0.41
N PRO A 98 10.59 10.44 0.75
CA PRO A 98 11.86 11.17 0.78
C PRO A 98 12.95 10.53 -0.09
N VAL A 99 12.99 9.19 -0.16
CA VAL A 99 13.96 8.50 -1.03
C VAL A 99 13.61 8.72 -2.50
N VAL A 100 12.34 8.65 -2.86
CA VAL A 100 11.87 8.94 -4.23
C VAL A 100 12.26 10.36 -4.65
N LYS A 101 12.06 11.35 -3.79
CA LYS A 101 12.30 12.76 -4.11
C LYS A 101 13.76 13.17 -4.02
N PHE A 102 14.44 12.74 -2.97
CA PHE A 102 15.75 13.28 -2.57
C PHE A 102 16.87 12.25 -2.50
N GLY A 103 16.56 10.96 -2.61
CA GLY A 103 17.55 9.90 -2.56
C GLY A 103 18.52 9.95 -3.73
N SER A 104 19.76 9.51 -3.50
CA SER A 104 20.70 9.26 -4.59
C SER A 104 20.20 8.15 -5.51
N GLU A 105 20.70 8.06 -6.73
CA GLU A 105 20.33 6.97 -7.64
C GLU A 105 20.67 5.60 -7.05
N GLU A 106 21.79 5.49 -6.36
CA GLU A 106 22.18 4.27 -5.64
C GLU A 106 21.15 3.87 -4.57
N MET A 107 20.68 4.83 -3.76
CA MET A 107 19.63 4.58 -2.76
C MET A 107 18.31 4.13 -3.42
N LYS A 108 17.91 4.80 -4.49
CA LYS A 108 16.68 4.49 -5.21
C LYS A 108 16.72 3.07 -5.79
N GLN A 109 17.81 2.71 -6.47
CA GLN A 109 18.00 1.38 -7.05
C GLN A 109 18.06 0.29 -5.98
N LYS A 110 18.63 0.59 -4.82
CA LYS A 110 18.77 -0.38 -3.74
C LYS A 110 17.47 -0.65 -2.99
N TYR A 111 16.72 0.39 -2.66
CA TYR A 111 15.60 0.28 -1.72
C TYR A 111 14.22 0.23 -2.39
N LEU A 112 13.97 1.06 -3.40
CA LEU A 112 12.63 1.21 -3.96
C LEU A 112 12.09 -0.08 -4.59
N PRO A 113 12.86 -0.86 -5.37
CA PRO A 113 12.34 -2.11 -5.92
C PRO A 113 12.00 -3.14 -4.84
N ALA A 114 12.82 -3.24 -3.78
CA ALA A 114 12.58 -4.17 -2.69
C ALA A 114 11.33 -3.81 -1.88
N VAL A 115 11.08 -2.51 -1.65
CA VAL A 115 9.85 -2.02 -1.01
C VAL A 115 8.64 -2.28 -1.89
N ALA A 116 8.72 -1.98 -3.20
CA ALA A 116 7.62 -2.20 -4.14
C ALA A 116 7.16 -3.66 -4.18
N ARG A 117 8.10 -4.60 -4.03
CA ARG A 117 7.81 -6.05 -3.97
C ARG A 117 7.44 -6.56 -2.56
N GLY A 118 7.39 -5.70 -1.56
CA GLY A 118 7.11 -6.10 -0.17
C GLY A 118 8.22 -6.89 0.51
N GLU A 119 9.41 -6.95 -0.08
CA GLU A 119 10.58 -7.67 0.46
C GLU A 119 11.29 -6.87 1.56
N LEU A 120 11.18 -5.56 1.51
CA LEU A 120 11.75 -4.64 2.49
C LEU A 120 10.63 -3.85 3.17
N HIS A 121 10.49 -4.06 4.46
CA HIS A 121 9.60 -3.29 5.32
C HIS A 121 10.24 -2.00 5.78
N VAL A 122 9.45 -0.94 5.79
CA VAL A 122 9.80 0.36 6.37
C VAL A 122 9.11 0.50 7.72
N ALA A 123 9.86 0.88 8.73
CA ALA A 123 9.37 1.09 10.09
C ALA A 123 9.88 2.43 10.65
#